data_2db4bba66ee9fbcdf256eb22c93477b3
#
_entry.id   2db4bba66ee9fbcdf256eb22c93477b3
#
_cell.length_a   1.000
_cell.length_b   1.000
_cell.length_c   1.000
_cell.angle_alpha   90.00
_cell.angle_beta   90.00
_cell.angle_gamma   90.00
#
_symmetry.space_group_name_H-M   'P 1'
#
loop_
_entity.id
_entity.type
_entity.pdbx_description
1 polymer ?
#
loop_
_entity_poly.entity_id
_entity_poly.type
_entity_poly.pdbx_seq_one_letter_code
_entity_poly.pdbx_strand_id
1 'polypeptide(L)'
;MAKLWGGRFSKNTNELVDAFNASIDFDKRLYHEDIRGSIAHAGMLAKCGIIPAEDGEKIIAGLKAILADIEAGNFHFDVALEDIHMNVEARLTERIGSAGARLHTARSRNDQVALDMHMYMKREVAEIAELLLKFEEALLTVAKKHEKTLMPGYTHLQRAQPITFAHHMLAYFNMLQRDFRRLLGVWEGADMMPLGAGAIAGTTFPIDRFMVAEELNFGTVYPNSMDAVSDRDYIIEFLSFASTIMMHMSRLSEEICLWSSTEFGFVELDDAFATGSSMMPQKKNPDISELVRGKTGRVYGHLMAMLTTAKGLPLTYNKDLQEDKEGFFDAIDTVKFTLAVYRDMILTMTVNVDKMAQAVSKDFSNATDLADYLVRKGLPFRQAHEVVGKCVAYAIHQGKFLPEISLEEYKQFSDLFESDLLVALKPEHCVEARKSYGGPAFSENEKQFAIGDKVLAVQQAKLEELQSKL
;
A
#
# COMPACT_ATOMS: atom_id res chain seq x y z
N MET A 1 8.49 -29.28 -30.21
CA MET A 1 9.95 -28.99 -30.12
C MET A 1 10.57 -29.85 -29.03
N ALA A 2 11.82 -30.27 -29.14
CA ALA A 2 12.50 -31.00 -28.06
C ALA A 2 12.72 -30.00 -26.89
N LYS A 3 12.37 -30.40 -25.66
CA LYS A 3 12.64 -29.58 -24.47
C LYS A 3 14.14 -29.40 -24.29
N LEU A 4 14.59 -28.22 -23.86
CA LEU A 4 16.00 -27.89 -23.68
C LEU A 4 16.75 -28.79 -22.70
N TRP A 5 16.00 -29.50 -21.81
CA TRP A 5 16.54 -30.43 -20.80
C TRP A 5 16.28 -31.93 -21.12
N GLY A 6 15.83 -32.25 -22.36
CA GLY A 6 15.36 -33.58 -22.74
C GLY A 6 16.44 -34.66 -22.92
N GLY A 7 17.73 -34.33 -22.90
CA GLY A 7 18.81 -35.24 -23.31
C GLY A 7 18.96 -36.56 -22.51
N ARG A 8 18.48 -36.60 -21.26
CA ARG A 8 18.52 -37.79 -20.40
C ARG A 8 17.25 -38.66 -20.49
N PHE A 9 16.14 -38.06 -20.91
CA PHE A 9 14.84 -38.69 -20.83
C PHE A 9 14.51 -39.51 -22.12
N SER A 10 13.99 -40.69 -21.92
CA SER A 10 13.62 -41.60 -23.04
C SER A 10 12.16 -41.47 -23.49
N LYS A 11 11.38 -40.63 -22.77
CA LYS A 11 9.94 -40.39 -23.05
C LYS A 11 9.62 -38.92 -22.98
N ASN A 12 8.65 -38.45 -23.75
CA ASN A 12 8.09 -37.12 -23.64
C ASN A 12 7.34 -36.97 -22.29
N THR A 13 7.31 -35.74 -21.78
CA THR A 13 6.49 -35.37 -20.59
C THR A 13 5.01 -35.57 -20.92
N ASN A 14 4.22 -35.95 -19.94
CA ASN A 14 2.77 -36.03 -20.08
C ASN A 14 2.20 -34.61 -20.19
N GLU A 15 1.21 -34.40 -21.06
CA GLU A 15 0.58 -33.11 -21.29
C GLU A 15 -0.02 -32.48 -20.01
N LEU A 16 -0.57 -33.29 -19.10
CA LEU A 16 -1.05 -32.84 -17.81
C LEU A 16 0.08 -32.27 -16.91
N VAL A 17 1.26 -32.90 -16.98
CA VAL A 17 2.44 -32.45 -16.25
C VAL A 17 2.95 -31.14 -16.82
N ASP A 18 2.94 -31.00 -18.15
CA ASP A 18 3.33 -29.74 -18.79
C ASP A 18 2.38 -28.61 -18.43
N ALA A 19 1.07 -28.82 -18.47
CA ALA A 19 0.06 -27.88 -18.09
C ALA A 19 0.14 -27.50 -16.58
N PHE A 20 0.39 -28.47 -15.70
CA PHE A 20 0.50 -28.25 -14.26
C PHE A 20 1.75 -27.47 -13.89
N ASN A 21 2.83 -27.61 -14.62
CA ASN A 21 4.09 -26.92 -14.37
C ASN A 21 4.19 -25.55 -15.03
N ALA A 22 3.38 -25.27 -16.05
CA ALA A 22 3.44 -24.01 -16.80
C ALA A 22 3.10 -22.81 -15.93
N SER A 23 3.91 -21.75 -16.04
CA SER A 23 3.74 -20.48 -15.33
C SER A 23 3.46 -19.31 -16.25
N ILE A 24 3.49 -19.51 -17.58
CA ILE A 24 3.35 -18.44 -18.57
C ILE A 24 2.08 -17.60 -18.41
N ASP A 25 0.98 -18.17 -17.90
CA ASP A 25 -0.27 -17.44 -17.73
C ASP A 25 -0.14 -16.26 -16.76
N PHE A 26 0.71 -16.38 -15.75
CA PHE A 26 0.95 -15.33 -14.77
C PHE A 26 2.33 -14.69 -14.87
N ASP A 27 3.41 -15.44 -15.24
CA ASP A 27 4.76 -14.91 -15.27
C ASP A 27 5.07 -14.09 -16.54
N LYS A 28 4.23 -14.16 -17.57
CA LYS A 28 4.35 -13.30 -18.77
C LYS A 28 4.42 -11.80 -18.44
N ARG A 29 3.94 -11.38 -17.27
CA ARG A 29 4.03 -9.99 -16.81
C ARG A 29 5.47 -9.54 -16.47
N LEU A 30 6.40 -10.49 -16.36
CA LEU A 30 7.83 -10.25 -16.14
C LEU A 30 8.62 -10.01 -17.44
N TYR A 31 7.96 -9.95 -18.60
CA TYR A 31 8.63 -9.86 -19.91
C TYR A 31 9.64 -8.72 -20.01
N HIS A 32 9.34 -7.59 -19.40
CA HIS A 32 10.19 -6.40 -19.42
C HIS A 32 11.47 -6.64 -18.62
N GLU A 33 11.35 -7.21 -17.43
CA GLU A 33 12.46 -7.53 -16.55
C GLU A 33 13.35 -8.62 -17.15
N ASP A 34 12.75 -9.70 -17.66
CA ASP A 34 13.50 -10.80 -18.32
C ASP A 34 14.32 -10.30 -19.51
N ILE A 35 13.74 -9.47 -20.35
CA ILE A 35 14.43 -8.92 -21.51
C ILE A 35 15.53 -7.96 -21.09
N ARG A 36 15.30 -7.03 -20.15
CA ARG A 36 16.35 -6.11 -19.64
C ARG A 36 17.48 -6.88 -18.98
N GLY A 37 17.18 -7.82 -18.10
CA GLY A 37 18.17 -8.69 -17.46
C GLY A 37 18.97 -9.49 -18.46
N SER A 38 18.33 -10.04 -19.49
CA SER A 38 18.98 -10.77 -20.58
C SER A 38 19.87 -9.87 -21.44
N ILE A 39 19.50 -8.62 -21.69
CA ILE A 39 20.34 -7.63 -22.42
C ILE A 39 21.61 -7.35 -21.63
N ALA A 40 21.50 -7.04 -20.32
CA ALA A 40 22.65 -6.79 -19.46
C ALA A 40 23.57 -8.02 -19.37
N HIS A 41 22.98 -9.22 -19.25
CA HIS A 41 23.75 -10.48 -19.25
C HIS A 41 24.51 -10.69 -20.55
N ALA A 42 23.88 -10.53 -21.70
CA ALA A 42 24.54 -10.66 -23.03
C ALA A 42 25.66 -9.66 -23.21
N GLY A 43 25.46 -8.40 -22.78
CA GLY A 43 26.51 -7.36 -22.80
C GLY A 43 27.71 -7.75 -21.93
N MET A 44 27.49 -8.27 -20.74
CA MET A 44 28.52 -8.77 -19.83
C MET A 44 29.27 -9.96 -20.45
N LEU A 45 28.57 -10.96 -21.00
CA LEU A 45 29.19 -12.12 -21.64
C LEU A 45 30.09 -11.74 -22.79
N ALA A 46 29.68 -10.80 -23.64
CA ALA A 46 30.49 -10.28 -24.75
C ALA A 46 31.71 -9.51 -24.26
N LYS A 47 31.54 -8.62 -23.26
CA LYS A 47 32.64 -7.81 -22.70
C LYS A 47 33.66 -8.66 -21.95
N CYS A 48 33.25 -9.72 -21.29
CA CYS A 48 34.16 -10.68 -20.64
C CYS A 48 34.77 -11.70 -21.61
N GLY A 49 34.48 -11.62 -22.91
CA GLY A 49 35.01 -12.52 -23.94
C GLY A 49 34.49 -13.97 -23.81
N ILE A 50 33.38 -14.18 -23.16
CA ILE A 50 32.75 -15.51 -22.98
C ILE A 50 32.00 -15.92 -24.26
N ILE A 51 31.41 -14.94 -24.94
CA ILE A 51 30.82 -15.10 -26.27
C ILE A 51 31.44 -14.11 -27.23
N PRO A 52 31.41 -14.35 -28.57
CA PRO A 52 31.86 -13.38 -29.56
C PRO A 52 31.08 -12.04 -29.44
N ALA A 53 31.74 -10.91 -29.56
CA ALA A 53 31.12 -9.60 -29.49
C ALA A 53 29.97 -9.43 -30.51
N GLU A 54 30.13 -9.93 -31.73
CA GLU A 54 29.10 -9.92 -32.77
C GLU A 54 27.83 -10.69 -32.36
N ASP A 55 27.99 -11.82 -31.64
CA ASP A 55 26.85 -12.58 -31.16
C ASP A 55 26.13 -11.84 -30.00
N GLY A 56 26.90 -11.15 -29.13
CA GLY A 56 26.31 -10.28 -28.09
C GLY A 56 25.47 -9.15 -28.69
N GLU A 57 25.99 -8.48 -29.74
CA GLU A 57 25.24 -7.43 -30.45
C GLU A 57 23.95 -7.96 -31.10
N LYS A 58 24.01 -9.15 -31.76
CA LYS A 58 22.85 -9.79 -32.37
C LYS A 58 21.80 -10.16 -31.31
N ILE A 59 22.23 -10.71 -30.16
CA ILE A 59 21.34 -11.05 -29.04
C ILE A 59 20.62 -9.81 -28.51
N ILE A 60 21.36 -8.74 -28.20
CA ILE A 60 20.83 -7.47 -27.72
C ILE A 60 19.80 -6.87 -28.71
N ALA A 61 20.15 -6.83 -30.01
CA ALA A 61 19.24 -6.34 -31.02
C ALA A 61 17.97 -7.22 -31.14
N GLY A 62 18.14 -8.54 -31.12
CA GLY A 62 17.02 -9.48 -31.13
C GLY A 62 16.07 -9.35 -29.93
N LEU A 63 16.61 -9.20 -28.73
CA LEU A 63 15.83 -8.99 -27.51
C LEU A 63 15.05 -7.66 -27.55
N LYS A 64 15.68 -6.56 -28.00
CA LYS A 64 14.98 -5.28 -28.18
C LYS A 64 13.83 -5.38 -29.18
N ALA A 65 14.00 -6.14 -30.26
CA ALA A 65 12.95 -6.37 -31.25
C ALA A 65 11.80 -7.24 -30.65
N ILE A 66 12.11 -8.23 -29.81
CA ILE A 66 11.10 -9.04 -29.12
C ILE A 66 10.31 -8.17 -28.13
N LEU A 67 10.98 -7.30 -27.38
CA LEU A 67 10.31 -6.36 -26.49
C LEU A 67 9.29 -5.50 -27.25
N ALA A 68 9.70 -4.91 -28.37
CA ALA A 68 8.81 -4.12 -29.22
C ALA A 68 7.62 -4.93 -29.76
N ASP A 69 7.83 -6.22 -30.11
CA ASP A 69 6.73 -7.09 -30.54
C ASP A 69 5.72 -7.39 -29.43
N ILE A 70 6.20 -7.59 -28.19
CA ILE A 70 5.32 -7.80 -27.02
C ILE A 70 4.51 -6.54 -26.74
N GLU A 71 5.13 -5.38 -26.70
CA GLU A 71 4.48 -4.09 -26.46
C GLU A 71 3.47 -3.72 -27.55
N ALA A 72 3.73 -4.11 -28.80
CA ALA A 72 2.80 -3.94 -29.91
C ALA A 72 1.68 -4.99 -29.95
N GLY A 73 1.66 -5.98 -29.06
CA GLY A 73 0.69 -7.08 -29.05
C GLY A 73 0.88 -8.11 -30.17
N ASN A 74 2.05 -8.13 -30.80
CA ASN A 74 2.39 -9.03 -31.93
C ASN A 74 3.11 -10.31 -31.49
N PHE A 75 3.32 -10.49 -30.18
CA PHE A 75 3.98 -11.67 -29.63
C PHE A 75 2.96 -12.70 -29.14
N HIS A 76 3.13 -13.95 -29.57
CA HIS A 76 2.32 -15.05 -29.09
C HIS A 76 3.07 -15.83 -28.00
N PHE A 77 2.47 -15.93 -26.82
CA PHE A 77 2.94 -16.76 -25.72
C PHE A 77 2.43 -18.19 -25.89
N ASP A 78 3.33 -19.15 -25.89
CA ASP A 78 3.04 -20.58 -26.06
C ASP A 78 3.16 -21.29 -24.71
N VAL A 79 2.08 -21.89 -24.22
CA VAL A 79 2.02 -22.69 -22.98
C VAL A 79 2.98 -23.89 -23.06
N ALA A 80 3.20 -24.46 -24.25
CA ALA A 80 4.15 -25.57 -24.43
C ALA A 80 5.62 -25.17 -24.13
N LEU A 81 5.91 -23.88 -24.05
CA LEU A 81 7.21 -23.32 -23.65
C LEU A 81 7.29 -22.98 -22.16
N GLU A 82 6.36 -23.44 -21.35
CA GLU A 82 6.34 -23.42 -19.89
C GLU A 82 6.30 -21.99 -19.27
N ASP A 83 7.31 -21.14 -19.51
CA ASP A 83 7.50 -19.84 -18.85
C ASP A 83 7.84 -18.71 -19.82
N ILE A 84 7.87 -17.48 -19.34
CA ILE A 84 8.23 -16.29 -20.14
C ILE A 84 9.64 -16.41 -20.72
N HIS A 85 10.56 -16.95 -19.95
CA HIS A 85 11.97 -17.05 -20.31
C HIS A 85 12.18 -17.98 -21.51
N MET A 86 11.54 -19.16 -21.52
CA MET A 86 11.58 -20.07 -22.67
C MET A 86 10.88 -19.48 -23.90
N ASN A 87 9.79 -18.75 -23.72
CA ASN A 87 9.09 -18.07 -24.80
C ASN A 87 10.01 -17.02 -25.46
N VAL A 88 10.72 -16.20 -24.68
CA VAL A 88 11.66 -15.21 -25.17
C VAL A 88 12.87 -15.87 -25.84
N GLU A 89 13.48 -16.89 -25.21
CA GLU A 89 14.68 -17.59 -25.71
C GLU A 89 14.38 -18.34 -27.02
N ALA A 90 13.23 -19.01 -27.12
CA ALA A 90 12.81 -19.69 -28.33
C ALA A 90 12.63 -18.71 -29.50
N ARG A 91 11.89 -17.61 -29.25
CA ARG A 91 11.68 -16.56 -30.26
C ARG A 91 13.00 -15.89 -30.69
N LEU A 92 13.91 -15.66 -29.74
CA LEU A 92 15.23 -15.11 -30.04
C LEU A 92 16.02 -16.06 -30.97
N THR A 93 16.04 -17.35 -30.64
CA THR A 93 16.75 -18.38 -31.44
C THR A 93 16.13 -18.53 -32.83
N GLU A 94 14.81 -18.48 -32.97
CA GLU A 94 14.14 -18.45 -34.27
C GLU A 94 14.58 -17.24 -35.13
N ARG A 95 14.79 -16.09 -34.49
CA ARG A 95 15.07 -14.82 -35.16
C ARG A 95 16.54 -14.67 -35.58
N ILE A 96 17.48 -15.10 -34.73
CA ILE A 96 18.92 -14.87 -34.93
C ILE A 96 19.77 -16.15 -35.04
N GLY A 97 19.13 -17.32 -35.00
CA GLY A 97 19.80 -18.61 -35.17
C GLY A 97 20.70 -18.99 -34.00
N SER A 98 21.84 -19.62 -34.27
CA SER A 98 22.76 -20.17 -33.27
C SER A 98 23.32 -19.15 -32.29
N ALA A 99 23.36 -17.88 -32.62
CA ALA A 99 23.77 -16.80 -31.70
C ALA A 99 22.79 -16.73 -30.50
N GLY A 100 21.47 -16.91 -30.73
CA GLY A 100 20.47 -16.89 -29.70
C GLY A 100 20.67 -17.95 -28.62
N ALA A 101 21.11 -19.15 -28.99
CA ALA A 101 21.40 -20.24 -28.07
C ALA A 101 22.56 -19.94 -27.08
N ARG A 102 23.38 -18.92 -27.35
CA ARG A 102 24.49 -18.50 -26.47
C ARG A 102 24.01 -17.63 -25.28
N LEU A 103 22.81 -17.10 -25.35
CA LEU A 103 22.25 -16.26 -24.26
C LEU A 103 22.24 -16.97 -22.91
N HIS A 104 21.99 -18.28 -22.89
CA HIS A 104 21.91 -19.04 -21.63
C HIS A 104 23.29 -19.39 -21.03
N THR A 105 24.40 -19.04 -21.68
CA THR A 105 25.75 -19.30 -21.17
C THR A 105 25.97 -18.69 -19.80
N ALA A 106 26.54 -19.45 -18.86
CA ALA A 106 26.85 -19.03 -17.48
C ALA A 106 25.64 -18.58 -16.65
N ARG A 107 24.43 -18.97 -17.02
CA ARG A 107 23.17 -18.62 -16.36
C ARG A 107 22.34 -19.87 -16.06
N SER A 108 21.55 -19.85 -15.00
CA SER A 108 20.50 -20.80 -14.69
C SER A 108 19.13 -20.13 -14.76
N ARG A 109 18.07 -20.91 -14.94
CA ARG A 109 16.72 -20.39 -14.76
C ARG A 109 16.51 -19.83 -13.36
N ASN A 110 17.18 -20.39 -12.32
CA ASN A 110 17.01 -19.98 -10.94
C ASN A 110 17.47 -18.56 -10.67
N ASP A 111 18.67 -18.17 -11.10
CA ASP A 111 19.17 -16.80 -10.90
C ASP A 111 18.52 -15.79 -11.87
N GLN A 112 18.07 -16.26 -13.05
CA GLN A 112 17.29 -15.45 -14.00
C GLN A 112 15.93 -15.06 -13.40
N VAL A 113 15.13 -16.02 -12.90
CA VAL A 113 13.83 -15.75 -12.27
C VAL A 113 13.99 -14.86 -11.03
N ALA A 114 15.03 -15.13 -10.20
CA ALA A 114 15.32 -14.30 -9.06
C ALA A 114 15.58 -12.84 -9.46
N LEU A 115 16.41 -12.60 -10.50
CA LEU A 115 16.67 -11.26 -11.03
C LEU A 115 15.38 -10.55 -11.44
N ASP A 116 14.54 -11.23 -12.23
CA ASP A 116 13.32 -10.64 -12.75
C ASP A 116 12.37 -10.24 -11.63
N MET A 117 12.23 -11.07 -10.61
CA MET A 117 11.38 -10.78 -9.44
C MET A 117 11.90 -9.58 -8.63
N HIS A 118 13.23 -9.45 -8.46
CA HIS A 118 13.83 -8.28 -7.81
C HIS A 118 13.59 -6.99 -8.61
N MET A 119 13.82 -7.02 -9.92
CA MET A 119 13.57 -5.87 -10.80
C MET A 119 12.10 -5.49 -10.84
N TYR A 120 11.21 -6.50 -10.93
CA TYR A 120 9.77 -6.30 -10.89
C TYR A 120 9.33 -5.66 -9.56
N MET A 121 9.84 -6.16 -8.43
CA MET A 121 9.55 -5.58 -7.11
C MET A 121 9.98 -4.10 -7.05
N LYS A 122 11.16 -3.76 -7.51
CA LYS A 122 11.64 -2.35 -7.53
C LYS A 122 10.69 -1.46 -8.31
N ARG A 123 10.26 -1.87 -9.51
CA ARG A 123 9.30 -1.11 -10.32
C ARG A 123 7.97 -0.93 -9.61
N GLU A 124 7.38 -2.00 -9.08
CA GLU A 124 6.09 -1.95 -8.42
C GLU A 124 6.12 -1.13 -7.12
N VAL A 125 7.23 -1.17 -6.38
CA VAL A 125 7.44 -0.31 -5.20
C VAL A 125 7.42 1.16 -5.58
N ALA A 126 8.10 1.55 -6.67
CA ALA A 126 8.09 2.94 -7.13
C ALA A 126 6.69 3.39 -7.58
N GLU A 127 5.95 2.54 -8.29
CA GLU A 127 4.57 2.85 -8.71
C GLU A 127 3.62 2.96 -7.51
N ILE A 128 3.74 2.05 -6.54
CA ILE A 128 2.92 2.10 -5.31
C ILE A 128 3.28 3.34 -4.48
N ALA A 129 4.57 3.71 -4.39
CA ALA A 129 5.01 4.92 -3.71
C ALA A 129 4.39 6.18 -4.33
N GLU A 130 4.29 6.26 -5.65
CA GLU A 130 3.64 7.35 -6.35
C GLU A 130 2.13 7.41 -6.04
N LEU A 131 1.44 6.27 -6.08
CA LEU A 131 0.01 6.20 -5.75
C LEU A 131 -0.27 6.55 -4.29
N LEU A 132 0.58 6.09 -3.38
CA LEU A 132 0.49 6.38 -1.95
C LEU A 132 0.69 7.87 -1.68
N LEU A 133 1.71 8.48 -2.28
CA LEU A 133 1.95 9.92 -2.18
C LEU A 133 0.75 10.74 -2.67
N LYS A 134 0.19 10.40 -3.82
CA LYS A 134 -1.02 11.05 -4.37
C LYS A 134 -2.23 10.90 -3.44
N PHE A 135 -2.37 9.76 -2.77
CA PHE A 135 -3.45 9.57 -1.82
C PHE A 135 -3.22 10.35 -0.51
N GLU A 136 -1.99 10.43 -0.01
CA GLU A 136 -1.62 11.29 1.12
C GLU A 136 -1.92 12.77 0.81
N GLU A 137 -1.57 13.25 -0.38
CA GLU A 137 -1.91 14.60 -0.86
C GLU A 137 -3.43 14.86 -0.86
N ALA A 138 -4.21 13.87 -1.30
CA ALA A 138 -5.67 13.96 -1.29
C ALA A 138 -6.23 14.11 0.12
N LEU A 139 -5.75 13.30 1.06
CA LEU A 139 -6.16 13.39 2.48
C LEU A 139 -5.80 14.74 3.09
N LEU A 140 -4.59 15.23 2.84
CA LEU A 140 -4.12 16.53 3.34
C LEU A 140 -4.95 17.67 2.73
N THR A 141 -5.29 17.59 1.45
CA THR A 141 -6.14 18.56 0.76
C THR A 141 -7.53 18.63 1.38
N VAL A 142 -8.15 17.49 1.61
CA VAL A 142 -9.48 17.42 2.23
C VAL A 142 -9.42 17.86 3.68
N ALA A 143 -8.37 17.51 4.43
CA ALA A 143 -8.16 17.99 5.80
C ALA A 143 -8.08 19.52 5.86
N LYS A 144 -7.28 20.14 5.00
CA LYS A 144 -7.16 21.61 4.91
C LYS A 144 -8.49 22.28 4.57
N LYS A 145 -9.26 21.72 3.63
CA LYS A 145 -10.59 22.23 3.25
C LYS A 145 -11.58 22.22 4.42
N HIS A 146 -11.45 21.23 5.31
CA HIS A 146 -12.34 21.01 6.45
C HIS A 146 -11.70 21.28 7.81
N GLU A 147 -10.74 22.19 7.87
CA GLU A 147 -9.97 22.57 9.06
C GLU A 147 -10.85 22.87 10.28
N LYS A 148 -11.98 23.56 10.07
CA LYS A 148 -12.92 24.00 11.11
C LYS A 148 -14.22 23.20 11.17
N THR A 149 -14.36 22.16 10.35
CA THR A 149 -15.54 21.30 10.37
C THR A 149 -15.52 20.45 11.62
N LEU A 150 -16.41 20.75 12.56
CA LEU A 150 -16.57 19.99 13.80
C LEU A 150 -17.26 18.66 13.54
N MET A 151 -16.80 17.62 14.22
CA MET A 151 -17.47 16.32 14.26
C MET A 151 -17.30 15.66 15.63
N PRO A 152 -18.21 14.76 16.05
CA PRO A 152 -17.98 13.97 17.25
C PRO A 152 -16.85 12.96 17.00
N GLY A 153 -15.89 12.89 17.92
CA GLY A 153 -14.93 11.80 18.01
C GLY A 153 -15.59 10.63 18.76
N TYR A 154 -15.19 9.40 18.40
CA TYR A 154 -15.80 8.17 18.91
C TYR A 154 -14.79 7.29 19.63
N THR A 155 -15.24 6.67 20.72
CA THR A 155 -14.64 5.48 21.33
C THR A 155 -15.76 4.46 21.59
N HIS A 156 -15.51 3.17 21.37
CA HIS A 156 -16.54 2.12 21.53
C HIS A 156 -17.81 2.36 20.69
N LEU A 157 -17.71 3.06 19.55
CA LEU A 157 -18.82 3.55 18.73
C LEU A 157 -19.79 4.47 19.51
N GLN A 158 -19.34 5.03 20.63
CA GLN A 158 -20.05 6.06 21.39
C GLN A 158 -19.40 7.42 21.16
N ARG A 159 -20.20 8.48 21.10
CA ARG A 159 -19.68 9.86 21.02
C ARG A 159 -18.87 10.15 22.29
N ALA A 160 -17.66 10.62 22.12
CA ALA A 160 -16.70 10.80 23.21
C ALA A 160 -16.36 12.27 23.43
N GLN A 161 -15.68 12.87 22.49
CA GLN A 161 -15.22 14.27 22.57
C GLN A 161 -15.33 14.96 21.20
N PRO A 162 -15.55 16.29 21.14
CA PRO A 162 -15.55 17.01 19.88
C PRO A 162 -14.14 17.09 19.29
N ILE A 163 -14.05 16.88 17.99
CA ILE A 163 -12.83 17.00 17.19
C ILE A 163 -13.14 17.75 15.90
N THR A 164 -12.16 17.96 15.04
CA THR A 164 -12.38 18.39 13.65
C THR A 164 -12.32 17.21 12.70
N PHE A 165 -13.01 17.32 11.58
CA PHE A 165 -12.87 16.37 10.47
C PHE A 165 -11.43 16.36 9.93
N ALA A 166 -10.77 17.52 9.91
CA ALA A 166 -9.36 17.65 9.57
C ALA A 166 -8.48 16.77 10.48
N HIS A 167 -8.67 16.86 11.79
CA HIS A 167 -7.91 16.07 12.75
C HIS A 167 -8.07 14.56 12.51
N HIS A 168 -9.28 14.12 12.17
CA HIS A 168 -9.56 12.73 11.83
C HIS A 168 -8.84 12.30 10.55
N MET A 169 -8.91 13.09 9.47
CA MET A 169 -8.21 12.80 8.20
C MET A 169 -6.68 12.78 8.38
N LEU A 170 -6.14 13.68 9.20
CA LEU A 170 -4.72 13.70 9.54
C LEU A 170 -4.26 12.45 10.29
N ALA A 171 -5.14 11.76 11.04
CA ALA A 171 -4.80 10.47 11.64
C ALA A 171 -4.50 9.42 10.56
N TYR A 172 -5.29 9.33 9.51
CA TYR A 172 -5.03 8.44 8.36
C TYR A 172 -3.80 8.87 7.58
N PHE A 173 -3.63 10.16 7.32
CA PHE A 173 -2.41 10.70 6.71
C PHE A 173 -1.15 10.23 7.46
N ASN A 174 -1.14 10.31 8.79
CA ASN A 174 -0.02 9.83 9.62
C ASN A 174 0.16 8.30 9.59
N MET A 175 -0.90 7.51 9.38
CA MET A 175 -0.78 6.06 9.18
C MET A 175 -0.05 5.76 7.88
N LEU A 176 -0.44 6.41 6.78
CA LEU A 176 0.13 6.21 5.46
C LEU A 176 1.60 6.63 5.38
N GLN A 177 2.02 7.68 6.10
CA GLN A 177 3.44 8.03 6.23
C GLN A 177 4.29 6.91 6.82
N ARG A 178 3.73 6.13 7.76
CA ARG A 178 4.40 4.94 8.29
C ARG A 178 4.42 3.80 7.25
N ASP A 179 3.40 3.73 6.39
CA ASP A 179 3.35 2.75 5.31
C ASP A 179 4.36 3.10 4.22
N PHE A 180 4.52 4.37 3.87
CA PHE A 180 5.56 4.81 2.94
C PHE A 180 6.96 4.39 3.40
N ARG A 181 7.27 4.54 4.70
CA ARG A 181 8.56 4.08 5.25
C ARG A 181 8.73 2.55 5.20
N ARG A 182 7.65 1.77 5.40
CA ARG A 182 7.69 0.31 5.23
C ARG A 182 7.99 -0.07 3.78
N LEU A 183 7.37 0.63 2.85
CA LEU A 183 7.57 0.40 1.42
C LEU A 183 9.03 0.67 0.99
N LEU A 184 9.68 1.69 1.57
CA LEU A 184 11.11 1.93 1.35
C LEU A 184 11.99 0.76 1.85
N GLY A 185 11.63 0.12 2.97
CA GLY A 185 12.31 -1.09 3.44
C GLY A 185 12.18 -2.25 2.46
N VAL A 186 11.02 -2.42 1.82
CA VAL A 186 10.83 -3.42 0.74
C VAL A 186 11.76 -3.14 -0.44
N TRP A 187 11.90 -1.86 -0.83
CA TRP A 187 12.86 -1.48 -1.87
C TRP A 187 14.29 -1.90 -1.49
N GLU A 188 14.73 -1.60 -0.28
CA GLU A 188 16.08 -1.94 0.20
C GLU A 188 16.32 -3.45 0.15
N GLY A 189 15.34 -4.28 0.56
CA GLY A 189 15.40 -5.74 0.44
C GLY A 189 15.46 -6.25 -0.99
N ALA A 190 14.76 -5.57 -1.92
CA ALA A 190 14.77 -5.93 -3.34
C ALA A 190 16.01 -5.42 -4.11
N ASP A 191 16.78 -4.45 -3.57
CA ASP A 191 17.90 -3.80 -4.26
C ASP A 191 19.23 -4.58 -4.16
N MET A 192 19.13 -5.93 -4.25
CA MET A 192 20.26 -6.87 -4.24
C MET A 192 20.21 -7.72 -5.51
N MET A 193 21.30 -7.68 -6.31
CA MET A 193 21.37 -8.34 -7.62
C MET A 193 21.78 -9.82 -7.49
N PRO A 194 20.90 -10.78 -7.89
CA PRO A 194 21.17 -12.21 -7.74
C PRO A 194 21.89 -12.84 -8.94
N LEU A 195 21.83 -12.24 -10.15
CA LEU A 195 22.31 -12.88 -11.36
C LEU A 195 23.82 -13.22 -11.29
N GLY A 196 24.17 -14.36 -11.87
CA GLY A 196 25.51 -14.95 -11.76
C GLY A 196 25.68 -15.92 -10.60
N ALA A 197 24.61 -16.08 -9.76
CA ALA A 197 24.58 -17.14 -8.75
C ALA A 197 24.44 -18.55 -9.40
N GLY A 198 24.03 -18.61 -10.65
CA GLY A 198 23.72 -19.85 -11.35
C GLY A 198 22.56 -20.59 -10.69
N ALA A 199 22.60 -21.91 -10.71
CA ALA A 199 21.58 -22.70 -10.05
C ALA A 199 21.74 -22.69 -8.51
N ILE A 200 23.01 -22.65 -8.02
CA ILE A 200 23.35 -22.76 -6.58
C ILE A 200 24.82 -22.37 -6.30
N ALA A 201 25.76 -22.64 -7.18
CA ALA A 201 27.19 -22.59 -6.90
C ALA A 201 27.96 -21.61 -7.83
N GLY A 202 27.26 -20.61 -8.38
CA GLY A 202 27.85 -19.71 -9.37
C GLY A 202 28.16 -20.40 -10.69
N THR A 203 29.22 -19.98 -11.34
CA THR A 203 29.67 -20.50 -12.66
C THR A 203 31.19 -20.57 -12.74
N THR A 204 31.70 -21.44 -13.61
CA THR A 204 33.15 -21.54 -13.92
C THR A 204 33.63 -20.49 -14.93
N PHE A 205 32.74 -19.72 -15.51
CA PHE A 205 33.08 -18.65 -16.45
C PHE A 205 33.49 -17.38 -15.69
N PRO A 206 34.42 -16.57 -16.23
CA PRO A 206 34.87 -15.33 -15.60
C PRO A 206 33.87 -14.18 -15.82
N ILE A 207 32.65 -14.34 -15.28
CA ILE A 207 31.60 -13.34 -15.36
C ILE A 207 31.88 -12.15 -14.44
N ASP A 208 31.35 -10.97 -14.80
CA ASP A 208 31.38 -9.77 -13.95
C ASP A 208 29.96 -9.43 -13.47
N ARG A 209 29.67 -9.86 -12.23
CA ARG A 209 28.36 -9.60 -11.57
C ARG A 209 28.16 -8.12 -11.24
N PHE A 210 29.24 -7.39 -10.93
CA PHE A 210 29.18 -5.97 -10.57
C PHE A 210 28.85 -5.11 -11.79
N MET A 211 29.39 -5.44 -12.97
CA MET A 211 28.99 -4.79 -14.22
C MET A 211 27.49 -4.94 -14.50
N VAL A 212 26.91 -6.13 -14.27
CA VAL A 212 25.47 -6.36 -14.46
C VAL A 212 24.66 -5.56 -13.43
N ALA A 213 25.10 -5.52 -12.16
CA ALA A 213 24.45 -4.74 -11.12
C ALA A 213 24.45 -3.23 -11.44
N GLU A 214 25.56 -2.70 -11.95
CA GLU A 214 25.67 -1.30 -12.40
C GLU A 214 24.73 -1.00 -13.57
N GLU A 215 24.71 -1.86 -14.59
CA GLU A 215 23.83 -1.72 -15.78
C GLU A 215 22.34 -1.72 -15.42
N LEU A 216 21.96 -2.52 -14.40
CA LEU A 216 20.58 -2.66 -13.93
C LEU A 216 20.25 -1.77 -12.72
N ASN A 217 21.17 -0.89 -12.32
CA ASN A 217 20.99 0.04 -11.19
C ASN A 217 20.64 -0.65 -9.86
N PHE A 218 21.32 -1.78 -9.53
CA PHE A 218 21.24 -2.40 -8.22
C PHE A 218 22.24 -1.80 -7.25
N GLY A 219 21.82 -1.57 -6.01
CA GLY A 219 22.67 -1.03 -4.94
C GLY A 219 23.74 -2.00 -4.47
N THR A 220 23.46 -3.31 -4.50
CA THR A 220 24.37 -4.36 -4.03
C THR A 220 24.27 -5.64 -4.86
N VAL A 221 25.20 -6.58 -4.60
CA VAL A 221 25.21 -7.92 -5.21
C VAL A 221 25.14 -8.94 -4.08
N TYR A 222 24.32 -9.98 -4.21
CA TYR A 222 24.26 -11.07 -3.22
C TYR A 222 25.64 -11.69 -3.00
N PRO A 223 26.13 -11.72 -1.77
CA PRO A 223 27.48 -12.25 -1.45
C PRO A 223 27.53 -13.79 -1.45
N ASN A 224 26.38 -14.46 -1.40
CA ASN A 224 26.27 -15.92 -1.40
C ASN A 224 25.33 -16.39 -2.48
N SER A 225 25.79 -17.32 -3.35
CA SER A 225 25.03 -17.80 -4.49
C SER A 225 23.84 -18.71 -4.14
N MET A 226 23.88 -19.39 -3.00
CA MET A 226 22.75 -20.22 -2.54
C MET A 226 21.62 -19.33 -2.00
N ASP A 227 21.98 -18.28 -1.26
CA ASP A 227 21.06 -17.28 -0.75
C ASP A 227 20.38 -16.52 -1.88
N ALA A 228 21.15 -16.06 -2.87
CA ALA A 228 20.67 -15.30 -4.02
C ALA A 228 19.52 -15.96 -4.81
N VAL A 229 19.45 -17.29 -4.86
CA VAL A 229 18.40 -18.02 -5.57
C VAL A 229 17.31 -18.57 -4.63
N SER A 230 17.53 -18.48 -3.32
CA SER A 230 16.61 -18.95 -2.28
C SER A 230 15.77 -17.83 -1.67
N ASP A 231 16.31 -16.63 -1.60
CA ASP A 231 15.69 -15.49 -0.91
C ASP A 231 14.32 -15.12 -1.49
N ARG A 232 13.38 -14.96 -0.58
CA ARG A 232 12.02 -14.44 -0.81
C ARG A 232 11.60 -13.47 0.29
N ASP A 233 12.54 -13.00 1.11
CA ASP A 233 12.25 -12.12 2.24
C ASP A 233 11.62 -10.83 1.73
N TYR A 234 12.12 -10.25 0.65
CA TYR A 234 11.55 -9.04 0.03
C TYR A 234 10.09 -9.21 -0.42
N ILE A 235 9.67 -10.44 -0.82
CA ILE A 235 8.27 -10.74 -1.16
C ILE A 235 7.41 -10.81 0.11
N ILE A 236 7.92 -11.45 1.17
CA ILE A 236 7.26 -11.54 2.48
C ILE A 236 7.13 -10.13 3.10
N GLU A 237 8.17 -9.32 3.02
CA GLU A 237 8.18 -7.93 3.49
C GLU A 237 7.15 -7.09 2.72
N PHE A 238 7.07 -7.23 1.38
CA PHE A 238 6.03 -6.59 0.59
C PHE A 238 4.63 -7.03 1.00
N LEU A 239 4.37 -8.32 1.13
CA LEU A 239 3.07 -8.84 1.55
C LEU A 239 2.69 -8.41 2.98
N SER A 240 3.69 -8.25 3.85
CA SER A 240 3.52 -7.67 5.20
C SER A 240 3.17 -6.18 5.14
N PHE A 241 3.85 -5.41 4.29
CA PHE A 241 3.49 -4.02 3.99
C PHE A 241 2.07 -3.95 3.42
N ALA A 242 1.75 -4.75 2.39
CA ALA A 242 0.44 -4.79 1.74
C ALA A 242 -0.67 -5.12 2.74
N SER A 243 -0.43 -6.08 3.64
CA SER A 243 -1.37 -6.42 4.73
C SER A 243 -1.59 -5.25 5.67
N THR A 244 -0.54 -4.50 6.01
CA THR A 244 -0.63 -3.36 6.93
C THR A 244 -1.38 -2.18 6.31
N ILE A 245 -1.05 -1.80 5.07
CA ILE A 245 -1.75 -0.70 4.40
C ILE A 245 -3.21 -1.06 4.13
N MET A 246 -3.51 -2.29 3.71
CA MET A 246 -4.89 -2.73 3.52
C MET A 246 -5.68 -2.74 4.83
N MET A 247 -5.06 -3.00 5.98
CA MET A 247 -5.70 -2.86 7.29
C MET A 247 -6.06 -1.39 7.57
N HIS A 248 -5.17 -0.43 7.28
CA HIS A 248 -5.48 0.99 7.40
C HIS A 248 -6.61 1.41 6.46
N MET A 249 -6.57 0.94 5.21
CA MET A 249 -7.63 1.20 4.22
C MET A 249 -8.97 0.58 4.63
N SER A 250 -8.95 -0.62 5.23
CA SER A 250 -10.15 -1.29 5.76
C SER A 250 -10.78 -0.49 6.89
N ARG A 251 -9.99 0.11 7.78
CA ARG A 251 -10.50 0.97 8.87
C ARG A 251 -11.14 2.24 8.32
N LEU A 252 -10.49 2.92 7.38
CA LEU A 252 -11.09 4.08 6.71
C LEU A 252 -12.38 3.70 5.97
N SER A 253 -12.38 2.53 5.33
CA SER A 253 -13.57 1.98 4.64
C SER A 253 -14.74 1.75 5.59
N GLU A 254 -14.47 1.20 6.79
CA GLU A 254 -15.50 1.01 7.82
C GLU A 254 -16.11 2.35 8.23
N GLU A 255 -15.30 3.37 8.48
CA GLU A 255 -15.79 4.68 8.86
C GLU A 255 -16.59 5.35 7.74
N ILE A 256 -16.15 5.24 6.47
CA ILE A 256 -16.92 5.76 5.33
C ILE A 256 -18.26 5.03 5.19
N CYS A 257 -18.32 3.71 5.37
CA CYS A 257 -19.58 2.97 5.37
C CYS A 257 -20.53 3.46 6.46
N LEU A 258 -20.02 3.67 7.69
CA LEU A 258 -20.80 4.24 8.79
C LEU A 258 -21.26 5.66 8.47
N TRP A 259 -20.33 6.54 8.06
CA TRP A 259 -20.62 7.95 7.82
C TRP A 259 -21.55 8.20 6.64
N SER A 260 -21.56 7.33 5.62
CA SER A 260 -22.48 7.43 4.48
C SER A 260 -23.84 6.80 4.74
N SER A 261 -24.03 6.10 5.86
CA SER A 261 -25.34 5.55 6.23
C SER A 261 -26.36 6.64 6.54
N THR A 262 -27.64 6.32 6.41
CA THR A 262 -28.74 7.24 6.74
C THR A 262 -28.69 7.70 8.19
N GLU A 263 -28.26 6.82 9.12
CA GLU A 263 -28.18 7.08 10.54
C GLU A 263 -27.13 8.14 10.87
N PHE A 264 -25.96 8.10 10.23
CA PHE A 264 -24.91 9.11 10.40
C PHE A 264 -25.09 10.29 9.45
N GLY A 265 -25.12 10.04 8.15
CA GLY A 265 -25.25 11.05 7.10
C GLY A 265 -24.15 12.11 7.13
N PHE A 266 -22.95 11.77 7.62
CA PHE A 266 -21.81 12.68 7.76
C PHE A 266 -21.11 12.94 6.43
N VAL A 267 -21.15 11.96 5.53
CA VAL A 267 -20.60 12.09 4.18
C VAL A 267 -21.58 11.54 3.15
N GLU A 268 -21.42 12.03 1.94
CA GLU A 268 -22.06 11.47 0.75
C GLU A 268 -21.00 11.20 -0.31
N LEU A 269 -20.95 9.96 -0.80
CA LEU A 269 -20.06 9.61 -1.89
C LEU A 269 -20.54 10.21 -3.20
N ASP A 270 -19.64 10.57 -4.10
CA ASP A 270 -19.98 10.93 -5.46
C ASP A 270 -20.62 9.74 -6.21
N ASP A 271 -21.52 10.01 -7.14
CA ASP A 271 -22.22 8.97 -7.89
C ASP A 271 -21.27 8.07 -8.70
N ALA A 272 -20.10 8.59 -9.07
CA ALA A 272 -19.06 7.83 -9.76
C ALA A 272 -18.38 6.76 -8.86
N PHE A 273 -18.54 6.86 -7.54
CA PHE A 273 -17.93 5.96 -6.54
C PHE A 273 -18.96 5.24 -5.66
N ALA A 274 -20.19 5.19 -6.10
CA ALA A 274 -21.29 4.52 -5.41
C ALA A 274 -22.12 3.72 -6.41
N THR A 275 -22.89 2.75 -5.94
CA THR A 275 -23.87 2.05 -6.78
C THR A 275 -25.28 2.22 -6.26
N GLY A 276 -26.24 2.07 -7.16
CA GLY A 276 -27.67 2.07 -6.83
C GLY A 276 -28.21 0.67 -6.61
N SER A 277 -29.52 0.59 -6.43
CA SER A 277 -30.27 -0.67 -6.37
C SER A 277 -31.20 -0.76 -7.56
N SER A 278 -31.25 -1.93 -8.22
CA SER A 278 -32.22 -2.19 -9.29
C SER A 278 -33.67 -2.23 -8.80
N MET A 279 -33.88 -2.38 -7.49
CA MET A 279 -35.21 -2.50 -6.86
C MET A 279 -35.58 -1.26 -6.04
N MET A 280 -34.61 -0.61 -5.41
CA MET A 280 -34.81 0.50 -4.46
C MET A 280 -34.21 1.78 -5.02
N PRO A 281 -35.02 2.68 -5.67
CA PRO A 281 -34.50 3.83 -6.39
C PRO A 281 -33.76 4.86 -5.52
N GLN A 282 -34.04 4.89 -4.22
CA GLN A 282 -33.42 5.81 -3.25
C GLN A 282 -32.08 5.32 -2.70
N LYS A 283 -31.70 4.05 -2.96
CA LYS A 283 -30.54 3.41 -2.33
C LYS A 283 -29.25 3.78 -3.06
N LYS A 284 -28.25 4.22 -2.28
CA LYS A 284 -26.89 4.51 -2.71
C LYS A 284 -25.91 3.76 -1.82
N ASN A 285 -25.12 2.86 -2.39
CA ASN A 285 -24.28 1.92 -1.65
C ASN A 285 -22.82 2.35 -1.67
N PRO A 286 -22.07 2.21 -0.56
CA PRO A 286 -20.64 2.49 -0.50
C PRO A 286 -19.80 1.27 -0.95
N ASP A 287 -20.10 0.68 -2.12
CA ASP A 287 -19.53 -0.60 -2.58
C ASP A 287 -18.01 -0.62 -2.62
N ILE A 288 -17.37 0.50 -2.97
CA ILE A 288 -15.90 0.61 -2.99
C ILE A 288 -15.34 0.33 -1.61
N SER A 289 -15.90 0.96 -0.57
CA SER A 289 -15.46 0.79 0.81
C SER A 289 -15.74 -0.63 1.32
N GLU A 290 -16.91 -1.19 0.99
CA GLU A 290 -17.23 -2.58 1.35
C GLU A 290 -16.28 -3.57 0.70
N LEU A 291 -15.97 -3.37 -0.59
CA LEU A 291 -15.08 -4.25 -1.34
C LEU A 291 -13.63 -4.17 -0.84
N VAL A 292 -13.14 -3.00 -0.46
CA VAL A 292 -11.79 -2.84 0.13
C VAL A 292 -11.70 -3.57 1.47
N ARG A 293 -12.72 -3.50 2.33
CA ARG A 293 -12.79 -4.32 3.55
C ARG A 293 -12.67 -5.82 3.23
N GLY A 294 -13.40 -6.29 2.23
CA GLY A 294 -13.36 -7.69 1.79
C GLY A 294 -12.00 -8.12 1.22
N LYS A 295 -11.43 -7.30 0.32
CA LYS A 295 -10.12 -7.55 -0.31
C LYS A 295 -8.96 -7.60 0.70
N THR A 296 -9.07 -6.91 1.83
CA THR A 296 -8.08 -6.95 2.91
C THR A 296 -7.82 -8.39 3.40
N GLY A 297 -8.88 -9.18 3.59
CA GLY A 297 -8.74 -10.59 3.98
C GLY A 297 -8.02 -11.44 2.94
N ARG A 298 -8.20 -11.14 1.63
CA ARG A 298 -7.49 -11.81 0.55
C ARG A 298 -5.98 -11.55 0.61
N VAL A 299 -5.58 -10.30 0.81
CA VAL A 299 -4.16 -9.92 0.95
C VAL A 299 -3.51 -10.57 2.17
N TYR A 300 -4.23 -10.68 3.29
CA TYR A 300 -3.76 -11.44 4.46
C TYR A 300 -3.54 -12.91 4.13
N GLY A 301 -4.44 -13.50 3.32
CA GLY A 301 -4.31 -14.88 2.84
C GLY A 301 -3.02 -15.07 2.04
N HIS A 302 -2.64 -14.13 1.18
CA HIS A 302 -1.40 -14.19 0.38
C HIS A 302 -0.14 -14.15 1.25
N LEU A 303 -0.10 -13.28 2.29
CA LEU A 303 1.01 -13.27 3.25
C LEU A 303 1.13 -14.63 3.97
N MET A 304 0.01 -15.17 4.44
CA MET A 304 0.01 -16.44 5.15
C MET A 304 0.41 -17.61 4.22
N ALA A 305 -0.04 -17.60 2.97
CA ALA A 305 0.35 -18.59 1.97
C ALA A 305 1.85 -18.55 1.71
N MET A 306 2.44 -17.35 1.50
CA MET A 306 3.87 -17.19 1.24
C MET A 306 4.72 -17.67 2.43
N LEU A 307 4.38 -17.26 3.66
CA LEU A 307 5.05 -17.73 4.88
C LEU A 307 4.97 -19.25 5.03
N THR A 308 3.82 -19.83 4.66
CA THR A 308 3.61 -21.28 4.72
C THR A 308 4.40 -22.03 3.64
N THR A 309 4.52 -21.47 2.45
CA THR A 309 5.32 -22.03 1.35
C THR A 309 6.80 -21.98 1.71
N ALA A 310 7.33 -20.86 2.17
CA ALA A 310 8.75 -20.68 2.46
C ALA A 310 9.24 -21.52 3.65
N LYS A 311 8.39 -21.72 4.68
CA LYS A 311 8.79 -22.47 5.88
C LYS A 311 9.21 -23.90 5.56
N GLY A 312 10.33 -24.33 6.08
CA GLY A 312 10.76 -25.74 6.01
C GLY A 312 11.31 -26.19 4.65
N LEU A 313 11.42 -25.28 3.66
CA LEU A 313 12.13 -25.59 2.42
C LEU A 313 13.64 -25.64 2.67
N PRO A 314 14.36 -26.61 2.06
CA PRO A 314 15.81 -26.54 2.02
C PRO A 314 16.29 -25.36 1.19
N LEU A 315 17.55 -24.97 1.39
CA LEU A 315 18.17 -23.87 0.64
C LEU A 315 18.14 -24.11 -0.87
N THR A 316 18.30 -23.02 -1.59
CA THR A 316 18.24 -22.91 -3.05
C THR A 316 16.82 -22.99 -3.59
N TYR A 317 16.62 -23.47 -4.83
CA TYR A 317 15.33 -23.48 -5.45
C TYR A 317 14.66 -24.85 -5.33
N ASN A 318 13.39 -24.84 -4.90
CA ASN A 318 12.44 -25.94 -5.00
C ASN A 318 11.22 -25.43 -5.78
N LYS A 319 10.54 -26.31 -6.51
CA LYS A 319 9.38 -25.91 -7.36
C LYS A 319 8.25 -25.27 -6.56
N ASP A 320 8.17 -25.50 -5.24
CA ASP A 320 7.28 -24.82 -4.30
C ASP A 320 7.40 -23.28 -4.40
N LEU A 321 8.59 -22.77 -4.66
CA LEU A 321 8.83 -21.33 -4.83
C LEU A 321 8.21 -20.74 -6.11
N GLN A 322 7.58 -21.51 -6.99
CA GLN A 322 6.74 -20.98 -8.06
C GLN A 322 5.47 -20.30 -7.52
N GLU A 323 5.01 -20.75 -6.33
CA GLU A 323 3.85 -20.17 -5.63
C GLU A 323 4.13 -18.77 -5.05
N ASP A 324 5.35 -18.25 -5.18
CA ASP A 324 5.74 -16.90 -4.76
C ASP A 324 5.09 -15.78 -5.60
N LYS A 325 4.54 -16.10 -6.80
CA LYS A 325 4.14 -15.11 -7.81
C LYS A 325 2.67 -14.72 -7.78
N GLU A 326 1.75 -15.69 -7.90
CA GLU A 326 0.33 -15.38 -8.12
C GLU A 326 -0.27 -14.53 -6.98
N GLY A 327 -0.05 -14.93 -5.72
CA GLY A 327 -0.52 -14.18 -4.57
C GLY A 327 0.16 -12.81 -4.42
N PHE A 328 1.43 -12.72 -4.76
CA PHE A 328 2.20 -11.48 -4.77
C PHE A 328 1.68 -10.52 -5.84
N PHE A 329 1.49 -10.97 -7.07
CA PHE A 329 0.94 -10.16 -8.16
C PHE A 329 -0.48 -9.66 -7.86
N ASP A 330 -1.34 -10.51 -7.32
CA ASP A 330 -2.69 -10.12 -6.91
C ASP A 330 -2.69 -9.10 -5.77
N ALA A 331 -1.76 -9.22 -4.81
CA ALA A 331 -1.62 -8.24 -3.74
C ALA A 331 -1.16 -6.87 -4.26
N ILE A 332 -0.21 -6.82 -5.20
CA ILE A 332 0.23 -5.60 -5.89
C ILE A 332 -0.96 -4.91 -6.56
N ASP A 333 -1.67 -5.64 -7.42
CA ASP A 333 -2.80 -5.10 -8.16
C ASP A 333 -3.89 -4.59 -7.19
N THR A 334 -4.17 -5.33 -6.13
CA THR A 334 -5.15 -4.95 -5.10
C THR A 334 -4.75 -3.65 -4.39
N VAL A 335 -3.50 -3.48 -3.98
CA VAL A 335 -3.00 -2.26 -3.33
C VAL A 335 -3.05 -1.08 -4.29
N LYS A 336 -2.56 -1.24 -5.52
CA LYS A 336 -2.54 -0.16 -6.54
C LYS A 336 -3.95 0.33 -6.86
N PHE A 337 -4.90 -0.57 -7.13
CA PHE A 337 -6.29 -0.20 -7.38
C PHE A 337 -6.96 0.46 -6.18
N THR A 338 -6.69 -0.03 -4.97
CA THR A 338 -7.24 0.55 -3.74
C THR A 338 -6.78 1.99 -3.56
N LEU A 339 -5.47 2.26 -3.68
CA LEU A 339 -4.93 3.62 -3.53
C LEU A 339 -5.47 4.57 -4.60
N ALA A 340 -5.51 4.13 -5.86
CA ALA A 340 -5.99 4.94 -6.97
C ALA A 340 -7.46 5.32 -6.81
N VAL A 341 -8.34 4.36 -6.52
CA VAL A 341 -9.78 4.63 -6.40
C VAL A 341 -10.10 5.46 -5.15
N TYR A 342 -9.38 5.24 -4.04
CA TYR A 342 -9.59 5.99 -2.81
C TYR A 342 -9.16 7.44 -2.91
N ARG A 343 -8.08 7.74 -3.63
CA ARG A 343 -7.67 9.12 -3.91
C ARG A 343 -8.82 9.92 -4.50
N ASP A 344 -9.44 9.42 -5.56
CA ASP A 344 -10.49 10.14 -6.28
C ASP A 344 -11.81 10.16 -5.49
N MET A 345 -12.16 9.06 -4.83
CA MET A 345 -13.33 8.97 -3.97
C MET A 345 -13.29 9.99 -2.81
N ILE A 346 -12.16 10.13 -2.13
CA ILE A 346 -11.99 11.08 -1.03
C ILE A 346 -12.04 12.53 -1.52
N LEU A 347 -11.45 12.84 -2.67
CA LEU A 347 -11.46 14.19 -3.25
C LEU A 347 -12.85 14.65 -3.71
N THR A 348 -13.69 13.72 -4.13
CA THR A 348 -15.05 13.99 -4.65
C THR A 348 -16.15 13.85 -3.60
N MET A 349 -15.83 13.23 -2.47
CA MET A 349 -16.78 13.01 -1.37
C MET A 349 -17.30 14.35 -0.81
N THR A 350 -18.62 14.44 -0.64
CA THR A 350 -19.26 15.57 0.03
C THR A 350 -19.28 15.35 1.54
N VAL A 351 -18.76 16.32 2.31
CA VAL A 351 -18.81 16.33 3.77
C VAL A 351 -20.02 17.15 4.23
N ASN A 352 -20.93 16.54 4.96
CA ASN A 352 -22.16 17.16 5.46
C ASN A 352 -21.88 17.91 6.79
N VAL A 353 -21.31 19.12 6.66
CA VAL A 353 -20.87 19.96 7.80
C VAL A 353 -21.99 20.18 8.80
N ASP A 354 -23.21 20.48 8.34
CA ASP A 354 -24.36 20.74 9.22
C ASP A 354 -24.76 19.51 10.04
N LYS A 355 -24.72 18.30 9.44
CA LYS A 355 -25.02 17.05 10.14
C LYS A 355 -23.99 16.77 11.22
N MET A 356 -22.72 16.94 10.93
CA MET A 356 -21.64 16.79 11.90
C MET A 356 -21.76 17.81 13.05
N ALA A 357 -22.01 19.07 12.73
CA ALA A 357 -22.18 20.14 13.72
C ALA A 357 -23.40 19.86 14.64
N GLN A 358 -24.52 19.41 14.07
CA GLN A 358 -25.70 19.00 14.87
C GLN A 358 -25.39 17.82 15.79
N ALA A 359 -24.59 16.85 15.32
CA ALA A 359 -24.23 15.70 16.12
C ALA A 359 -23.36 16.09 17.33
N VAL A 360 -22.47 17.07 17.19
CA VAL A 360 -21.61 17.57 18.28
C VAL A 360 -22.40 18.47 19.24
N SER A 361 -23.36 19.25 18.75
CA SER A 361 -24.13 20.17 19.61
C SER A 361 -25.25 19.53 20.39
N LYS A 362 -25.69 18.35 19.97
CA LYS A 362 -26.79 17.58 20.59
C LYS A 362 -26.26 16.29 21.23
N ASP A 363 -25.31 16.45 22.15
CA ASP A 363 -24.76 15.36 22.95
C ASP A 363 -24.12 15.89 24.25
N PHE A 364 -23.40 15.03 24.95
CA PHE A 364 -22.68 15.37 26.18
C PHE A 364 -21.14 15.26 25.99
N SER A 365 -20.65 15.37 24.78
CA SER A 365 -19.22 15.23 24.47
C SER A 365 -18.35 16.32 25.09
N ASN A 366 -18.96 17.44 25.49
CA ASN A 366 -18.35 18.55 26.24
C ASN A 366 -18.37 18.38 27.77
N ALA A 367 -18.84 17.24 28.31
CA ALA A 367 -18.86 17.01 29.75
C ALA A 367 -17.46 17.01 30.38
N THR A 368 -16.44 16.52 29.67
CA THR A 368 -15.04 16.60 30.13
C THR A 368 -14.59 18.06 30.25
N ASP A 369 -14.99 18.93 29.32
CA ASP A 369 -14.66 20.36 29.34
C ASP A 369 -15.29 21.07 30.54
N LEU A 370 -16.50 20.67 30.92
CA LEU A 370 -17.17 21.11 32.12
C LEU A 370 -16.41 20.69 33.39
N ALA A 371 -15.88 19.47 33.44
CA ALA A 371 -15.07 19.00 34.56
C ALA A 371 -13.75 19.77 34.65
N ASP A 372 -13.06 19.94 33.51
CA ASP A 372 -11.83 20.72 33.44
C ASP A 372 -12.02 22.18 33.80
N TYR A 373 -13.18 22.77 33.47
CA TYR A 373 -13.55 24.12 33.91
C TYR A 373 -13.55 24.22 35.44
N LEU A 374 -14.20 23.30 36.13
CA LEU A 374 -14.24 23.29 37.60
C LEU A 374 -12.86 23.03 38.21
N VAL A 375 -12.05 22.19 37.59
CA VAL A 375 -10.66 21.96 38.03
C VAL A 375 -9.82 23.25 37.94
N ARG A 376 -9.97 24.01 36.87
CA ARG A 376 -9.32 25.31 36.71
C ARG A 376 -9.77 26.34 37.74
N LYS A 377 -10.99 26.22 38.27
CA LYS A 377 -11.53 27.03 39.38
C LYS A 377 -11.12 26.46 40.76
N GLY A 378 -10.29 25.41 40.81
CA GLY A 378 -9.70 24.90 42.05
C GLY A 378 -10.35 23.65 42.64
N LEU A 379 -11.37 23.06 41.97
CA LEU A 379 -12.02 21.85 42.46
C LEU A 379 -11.17 20.62 42.10
N PRO A 380 -10.89 19.69 43.04
CA PRO A 380 -10.22 18.44 42.70
C PRO A 380 -10.97 17.64 41.64
N PHE A 381 -10.24 17.02 40.68
CA PHE A 381 -10.85 16.37 39.52
C PHE A 381 -11.95 15.35 39.86
N ARG A 382 -11.78 14.50 40.87
CA ARG A 382 -12.80 13.53 41.27
C ARG A 382 -14.12 14.21 41.71
N GLN A 383 -14.00 15.34 42.43
CA GLN A 383 -15.16 16.11 42.85
C GLN A 383 -15.80 16.82 41.64
N ALA A 384 -15.00 17.38 40.76
CA ALA A 384 -15.48 17.98 39.52
C ALA A 384 -16.23 16.97 38.66
N HIS A 385 -15.72 15.75 38.50
CA HIS A 385 -16.37 14.66 37.79
C HIS A 385 -17.72 14.28 38.41
N GLU A 386 -17.82 14.23 39.77
CA GLU A 386 -19.07 13.94 40.44
C GLU A 386 -20.11 15.07 40.22
N VAL A 387 -19.70 16.32 40.32
CA VAL A 387 -20.57 17.50 40.04
C VAL A 387 -21.07 17.43 38.60
N VAL A 388 -20.18 17.18 37.65
CA VAL A 388 -20.54 17.09 36.21
C VAL A 388 -21.50 15.93 35.97
N GLY A 389 -21.28 14.77 36.60
CA GLY A 389 -22.22 13.64 36.52
C GLY A 389 -23.64 14.02 36.95
N LYS A 390 -23.76 14.84 38.01
CA LYS A 390 -25.06 15.36 38.46
C LYS A 390 -25.68 16.35 37.47
N CYS A 391 -24.85 17.23 36.86
CA CYS A 391 -25.29 18.15 35.79
C CYS A 391 -25.79 17.38 34.55
N VAL A 392 -25.08 16.35 34.11
CA VAL A 392 -25.50 15.48 32.99
C VAL A 392 -26.82 14.78 33.29
N ALA A 393 -26.95 14.18 34.49
CA ALA A 393 -28.20 13.51 34.91
C ALA A 393 -29.38 14.50 34.95
N TYR A 394 -29.15 15.72 35.45
CA TYR A 394 -30.13 16.79 35.44
C TYR A 394 -30.55 17.19 34.03
N ALA A 395 -29.56 17.42 33.14
CA ALA A 395 -29.79 17.76 31.75
C ALA A 395 -30.66 16.71 31.03
N ILE A 396 -30.34 15.43 31.21
CA ILE A 396 -31.10 14.31 30.65
C ILE A 396 -32.56 14.33 31.16
N HIS A 397 -32.75 14.52 32.45
CA HIS A 397 -34.08 14.59 33.04
C HIS A 397 -34.93 15.77 32.54
N GLN A 398 -34.26 16.90 32.21
CA GLN A 398 -34.91 18.10 31.67
C GLN A 398 -35.08 18.06 30.15
N GLY A 399 -34.59 17.01 29.48
CA GLY A 399 -34.56 16.95 27.99
C GLY A 399 -33.66 18.02 27.34
N LYS A 400 -32.61 18.46 28.05
CA LYS A 400 -31.66 19.48 27.65
C LYS A 400 -30.28 18.88 27.42
N PHE A 401 -29.42 19.59 26.70
CA PHE A 401 -27.97 19.37 26.63
C PHE A 401 -27.22 20.38 27.52
N LEU A 402 -25.95 20.12 27.84
CA LEU A 402 -25.18 20.97 28.76
C LEU A 402 -25.17 22.45 28.35
N PRO A 403 -24.99 22.85 27.07
CA PRO A 403 -25.05 24.26 26.69
C PRO A 403 -26.43 24.93 26.84
N GLU A 404 -27.49 24.15 27.04
CA GLU A 404 -28.87 24.64 27.18
C GLU A 404 -29.29 24.84 28.65
N ILE A 405 -28.40 24.46 29.58
CA ILE A 405 -28.59 24.71 31.01
C ILE A 405 -28.22 26.16 31.32
N SER A 406 -29.09 26.88 32.04
CA SER A 406 -28.80 28.26 32.46
C SER A 406 -27.75 28.29 33.58
N LEU A 407 -27.13 29.44 33.77
CA LEU A 407 -26.15 29.63 34.84
C LEU A 407 -26.77 29.41 36.24
N GLU A 408 -28.03 29.84 36.45
CA GLU A 408 -28.76 29.63 37.65
C GLU A 408 -29.00 28.15 37.97
N GLU A 409 -29.29 27.37 36.94
CA GLU A 409 -29.40 25.91 37.07
C GLU A 409 -28.05 25.26 37.39
N TYR A 410 -26.96 25.69 36.78
CA TYR A 410 -25.60 25.21 37.08
C TYR A 410 -25.18 25.51 38.51
N LYS A 411 -25.51 26.68 39.02
CA LYS A 411 -25.20 27.11 40.40
C LYS A 411 -25.87 26.22 41.48
N GLN A 412 -26.87 25.48 41.15
CA GLN A 412 -27.46 24.47 42.08
C GLN A 412 -26.48 23.34 42.37
N PHE A 413 -25.49 23.09 41.51
CA PHE A 413 -24.52 22.03 41.66
C PHE A 413 -23.14 22.52 42.16
N SER A 414 -22.76 23.76 41.86
CA SER A 414 -21.53 24.38 42.36
C SER A 414 -21.54 25.90 42.18
N ASP A 415 -21.15 26.64 43.23
CA ASP A 415 -20.99 28.09 43.20
C ASP A 415 -19.81 28.54 42.32
N LEU A 416 -18.93 27.58 41.93
CA LEU A 416 -17.78 27.87 41.06
C LEU A 416 -18.18 28.10 39.59
N PHE A 417 -19.40 27.81 39.19
CA PHE A 417 -19.89 28.14 37.88
C PHE A 417 -20.13 29.62 37.69
N GLU A 418 -19.51 30.24 36.72
CA GLU A 418 -19.59 31.63 36.37
C GLU A 418 -20.08 31.84 34.93
N SER A 419 -20.31 33.08 34.49
CA SER A 419 -20.90 33.41 33.18
C SER A 419 -20.03 32.97 31.98
N ASP A 420 -18.73 32.83 32.17
CA ASP A 420 -17.77 32.34 31.15
C ASP A 420 -17.97 30.87 30.78
N LEU A 421 -18.63 30.09 31.63
CA LEU A 421 -18.95 28.68 31.38
C LEU A 421 -19.69 28.46 30.07
N LEU A 422 -20.73 29.27 29.79
CA LEU A 422 -21.56 29.05 28.58
C LEU A 422 -20.78 29.26 27.28
N VAL A 423 -19.69 30.02 27.32
CA VAL A 423 -18.76 30.14 26.18
C VAL A 423 -17.81 28.95 26.15
N ALA A 424 -17.30 28.54 27.32
CA ALA A 424 -16.36 27.41 27.41
C ALA A 424 -16.95 26.06 26.92
N LEU A 425 -18.29 25.90 27.03
CA LEU A 425 -18.97 24.67 26.59
C LEU A 425 -19.36 24.64 25.11
N LYS A 426 -19.11 25.70 24.35
CA LYS A 426 -19.34 25.66 22.90
C LYS A 426 -18.37 24.66 22.26
N PRO A 427 -18.83 23.81 21.34
CA PRO A 427 -17.98 22.79 20.70
C PRO A 427 -16.68 23.34 20.11
N GLU A 428 -16.72 24.53 19.48
CA GLU A 428 -15.56 25.22 18.93
C GLU A 428 -14.51 25.53 20.01
N HIS A 429 -14.97 26.01 21.17
CA HIS A 429 -14.09 26.31 22.30
C HIS A 429 -13.52 25.03 22.92
N CYS A 430 -14.33 23.97 23.02
CA CYS A 430 -13.86 22.67 23.49
C CYS A 430 -12.73 22.13 22.62
N VAL A 431 -12.86 22.24 21.30
CA VAL A 431 -11.80 21.84 20.34
C VAL A 431 -10.58 22.73 20.48
N GLU A 432 -10.76 24.06 20.44
CA GLU A 432 -9.64 25.02 20.48
C GLU A 432 -8.90 25.02 21.84
N ALA A 433 -9.52 24.57 22.91
CA ALA A 433 -8.86 24.41 24.20
C ALA A 433 -7.82 23.28 24.23
N ARG A 434 -7.86 22.33 23.29
CA ARG A 434 -7.00 21.14 23.23
C ARG A 434 -5.73 21.41 22.43
N LYS A 435 -4.86 22.28 22.94
CA LYS A 435 -3.61 22.77 22.32
C LYS A 435 -2.38 21.92 22.62
N SER A 436 -2.55 20.74 23.22
CA SER A 436 -1.46 19.81 23.38
C SER A 436 -0.93 19.37 22.00
N TYR A 437 0.37 19.09 21.89
CA TYR A 437 0.95 18.60 20.65
C TYR A 437 0.17 17.39 20.10
N GLY A 438 -0.28 17.49 18.86
CA GLY A 438 -1.12 16.47 18.24
C GLY A 438 -2.59 16.50 18.65
N GLY A 439 -3.04 17.53 19.37
CA GLY A 439 -4.45 17.75 19.72
C GLY A 439 -5.28 18.28 18.54
N PRO A 440 -6.62 18.36 18.69
CA PRO A 440 -7.54 18.77 17.62
C PRO A 440 -7.72 20.29 17.48
N ALA A 441 -7.05 21.14 18.28
CA ALA A 441 -7.17 22.59 18.16
C ALA A 441 -6.85 23.06 16.74
N PHE A 442 -7.55 24.09 16.26
CA PHE A 442 -7.32 24.61 14.91
C PHE A 442 -5.86 25.01 14.69
N SER A 443 -5.25 25.67 15.70
CA SER A 443 -3.82 26.02 15.66
C SER A 443 -2.87 24.81 15.64
N GLU A 444 -3.27 23.67 16.17
CA GLU A 444 -2.50 22.43 16.08
C GLU A 444 -2.68 21.74 14.70
N ASN A 445 -3.89 21.80 14.13
CA ASN A 445 -4.12 21.33 12.75
C ASN A 445 -3.28 22.14 11.75
N GLU A 446 -3.19 23.46 11.86
CA GLU A 446 -2.33 24.30 11.02
C GLU A 446 -0.86 23.86 11.07
N LYS A 447 -0.35 23.54 12.27
CA LYS A 447 1.02 22.99 12.43
C LYS A 447 1.17 21.64 11.76
N GLN A 448 0.17 20.76 11.90
CA GLN A 448 0.18 19.43 11.24
C GLN A 448 0.11 19.56 9.72
N PHE A 449 -0.64 20.52 9.16
CA PHE A 449 -0.63 20.81 7.73
C PHE A 449 0.77 21.22 7.25
N ALA A 450 1.43 22.11 7.95
CA ALA A 450 2.78 22.57 7.60
C ALA A 450 3.82 21.44 7.72
N ILE A 451 3.65 20.50 8.66
CA ILE A 451 4.47 19.29 8.77
C ILE A 451 4.16 18.36 7.59
N GLY A 452 2.88 18.16 7.27
CA GLY A 452 2.43 17.34 6.16
C GLY A 452 3.01 17.77 4.82
N ASP A 453 2.96 19.06 4.51
CA ASP A 453 3.54 19.62 3.28
C ASP A 453 5.05 19.33 3.17
N LYS A 454 5.79 19.42 4.28
CA LYS A 454 7.23 19.11 4.30
C LYS A 454 7.49 17.61 4.10
N VAL A 455 6.67 16.77 4.71
CA VAL A 455 6.80 15.30 4.55
C VAL A 455 6.53 14.89 3.10
N LEU A 456 5.46 15.40 2.48
CA LEU A 456 5.16 15.14 1.08
C LEU A 456 6.31 15.57 0.15
N ALA A 457 6.93 16.73 0.40
CA ALA A 457 8.09 17.15 -0.38
C ALA A 457 9.29 16.20 -0.24
N VAL A 458 9.54 15.67 0.97
CA VAL A 458 10.61 14.68 1.21
C VAL A 458 10.29 13.35 0.53
N GLN A 459 9.04 12.90 0.61
CA GLN A 459 8.58 11.68 -0.05
C GLN A 459 8.65 11.80 -1.58
N GLN A 460 8.29 12.96 -2.14
CA GLN A 460 8.42 13.24 -3.57
C GLN A 460 9.88 13.13 -4.04
N ALA A 461 10.82 13.76 -3.33
CA ALA A 461 12.23 13.65 -3.65
C ALA A 461 12.75 12.21 -3.57
N LYS A 462 12.23 11.43 -2.59
CA LYS A 462 12.59 10.01 -2.49
C LYS A 462 12.00 9.18 -3.63
N LEU A 463 10.77 9.46 -4.05
CA LEU A 463 10.16 8.84 -5.23
C LEU A 463 10.99 9.08 -6.49
N GLU A 464 11.43 10.32 -6.72
CA GLU A 464 12.29 10.68 -7.86
C GLU A 464 13.62 9.92 -7.82
N GLU A 465 14.22 9.74 -6.63
CA GLU A 465 15.41 8.90 -6.46
C GLU A 465 15.12 7.44 -6.85
N LEU A 466 14.01 6.84 -6.40
CA LEU A 466 13.64 5.47 -6.75
C LEU A 466 13.43 5.32 -8.27
N GLN A 467 12.67 6.23 -8.87
CA GLN A 467 12.39 6.24 -10.31
C GLN A 467 13.66 6.39 -11.16
N SER A 468 14.66 7.14 -10.68
CA SER A 468 15.95 7.28 -11.38
C SER A 468 16.78 5.99 -11.41
N LYS A 469 16.44 5.00 -10.58
CA LYS A 469 17.10 3.69 -10.48
C LYS A 469 16.36 2.56 -11.22
N LEU A 470 15.28 2.88 -11.94
CA LEU A 470 14.54 1.94 -12.77
C LEU A 470 15.06 1.96 -14.23
#